data_3965b49138cc368ac5a890e3586c6201
#
_entry.id   3965b49138cc368ac5a890e3586c6201
#
_cell.length_a   1.000
_cell.length_b   1.000
_cell.length_c   1.000
_cell.angle_alpha   90.00
_cell.angle_beta   90.00
_cell.angle_gamma   90.00
#
_symmetry.space_group_name_H-M   'P 1'
#
loop_
_entity.id
_entity.type
_entity.pdbx_description
1 polymer ?
#
loop_
_entity_poly.entity_id
_entity_poly.type
_entity_poly.pdbx_seq_one_letter_code
_entity_poly.pdbx_strand_id
1 'polypeptide(L)'
;CEETGLCLGRKVEKPVKLDGAWKPFADAGLLPDPSSLFLIARAITPPGRVRRFDTRFFTADASSIAHRVEGVIHADAELVELVWVEIGSQPLADAHAMTKNVLAELDRRLATGPLRHDAAVPFFHFYGGKMQKDVLGA
;
A
#
# COMPACT_ATOMS: atom_id res chain seq x y z
N CYS A 1 -9.24 -3.17 -1.82
CA CYS A 1 -10.51 -2.99 -2.53
C CYS A 1 -11.59 -2.41 -1.62
N GLU A 2 -11.69 -2.86 -0.37
CA GLU A 2 -12.73 -2.44 0.60
C GLU A 2 -12.74 -0.92 0.84
N GLU A 3 -11.59 -0.29 1.07
CA GLU A 3 -11.50 1.13 1.39
C GLU A 3 -11.36 2.04 0.15
N THR A 4 -10.66 1.59 -0.88
CA THR A 4 -10.36 2.41 -2.06
C THR A 4 -11.21 2.09 -3.28
N GLY A 5 -11.92 0.97 -3.26
CA GLY A 5 -12.60 0.42 -4.44
C GLY A 5 -11.65 -0.20 -5.48
N LEU A 6 -10.33 -0.05 -5.33
CA LEU A 6 -9.36 -0.55 -6.30
C LEU A 6 -9.06 -2.03 -6.06
N CYS A 7 -9.35 -2.90 -7.01
CA CYS A 7 -9.14 -4.34 -6.92
C CYS A 7 -7.91 -4.77 -7.73
N LEU A 8 -6.87 -5.21 -7.01
CA LEU A 8 -5.72 -5.89 -7.61
C LEU A 8 -6.06 -7.38 -7.76
N GLY A 9 -6.23 -7.82 -8.99
CA GLY A 9 -6.72 -9.17 -9.24
C GLY A 9 -6.45 -9.66 -10.66
N ARG A 10 -6.66 -10.94 -10.86
CA ARG A 10 -6.59 -11.57 -12.19
C ARG A 10 -7.95 -12.13 -12.60
N LYS A 11 -8.28 -12.00 -13.88
CA LYS A 11 -9.50 -12.58 -14.43
C LYS A 11 -9.51 -14.10 -14.30
N VAL A 12 -10.70 -14.66 -14.08
CA VAL A 12 -10.92 -16.12 -14.06
C VAL A 12 -11.95 -16.52 -15.08
N GLU A 13 -11.76 -17.69 -15.69
CA GLU A 13 -12.68 -18.23 -16.70
C GLU A 13 -14.00 -18.75 -16.09
N LYS A 14 -13.93 -19.21 -14.84
CA LYS A 14 -15.09 -19.77 -14.13
C LYS A 14 -15.44 -18.90 -12.94
N PRO A 15 -16.74 -18.66 -12.68
CA PRO A 15 -17.17 -17.93 -11.49
C PRO A 15 -16.60 -18.57 -10.22
N VAL A 16 -16.10 -17.72 -9.33
CA VAL A 16 -15.62 -18.10 -8.01
C VAL A 16 -16.57 -17.57 -6.95
N LYS A 17 -16.72 -18.30 -5.85
CA LYS A 17 -17.43 -17.81 -4.67
C LYS A 17 -16.42 -17.27 -3.69
N LEU A 18 -16.54 -15.99 -3.37
CA LEU A 18 -15.78 -15.33 -2.31
C LEU A 18 -16.76 -14.53 -1.48
N ASP A 19 -16.56 -14.53 -0.16
CA ASP A 19 -17.44 -13.85 0.80
C ASP A 19 -16.72 -12.71 1.52
N GLY A 20 -17.48 -11.88 2.25
CA GLY A 20 -16.94 -10.75 3.02
C GLY A 20 -16.21 -9.73 2.15
N ALA A 21 -15.07 -9.24 2.60
CA ALA A 21 -14.24 -8.25 1.92
C ALA A 21 -13.73 -8.69 0.53
N TRP A 22 -13.80 -9.99 0.22
CA TRP A 22 -13.38 -10.56 -1.07
C TRP A 22 -14.51 -10.64 -2.10
N LYS A 23 -15.76 -10.44 -1.67
CA LYS A 23 -16.92 -10.52 -2.55
C LYS A 23 -16.83 -9.62 -3.80
N PRO A 24 -16.33 -8.36 -3.74
CA PRO A 24 -16.19 -7.52 -4.92
C PRO A 24 -15.31 -8.12 -6.02
N PHE A 25 -14.32 -8.94 -5.66
CA PHE A 25 -13.52 -9.66 -6.66
C PHE A 25 -14.35 -10.71 -7.39
N ALA A 26 -15.12 -11.52 -6.65
CA ALA A 26 -15.98 -12.53 -7.25
C ALA A 26 -17.03 -11.90 -8.17
N ASP A 27 -17.67 -10.82 -7.74
CA ASP A 27 -18.69 -10.06 -8.50
C ASP A 27 -18.10 -9.52 -9.82
N ALA A 28 -16.81 -9.16 -9.81
CA ALA A 28 -16.09 -8.68 -11.00
C ALA A 28 -15.45 -9.82 -11.84
N GLY A 29 -15.67 -11.09 -11.48
CA GLY A 29 -15.04 -12.23 -12.17
C GLY A 29 -13.52 -12.29 -11.97
N LEU A 30 -13.06 -11.91 -10.80
CA LEU A 30 -11.64 -11.84 -10.44
C LEU A 30 -11.30 -12.78 -9.28
N LEU A 31 -10.03 -13.16 -9.21
CA LEU A 31 -9.38 -13.63 -7.98
C LEU A 31 -8.40 -12.56 -7.50
N PRO A 32 -8.30 -12.30 -6.19
CA PRO A 32 -7.25 -11.45 -5.63
C PRO A 32 -5.87 -11.92 -6.09
N ASP A 33 -5.03 -11.00 -6.53
CA ASP A 33 -3.68 -11.31 -6.98
C ASP A 33 -2.66 -10.36 -6.31
N PRO A 34 -1.98 -10.81 -5.26
CA PRO A 34 -0.97 -9.99 -4.57
C PRO A 34 0.38 -9.98 -5.29
N SER A 35 0.55 -10.67 -6.42
CA SER A 35 1.84 -10.75 -7.13
C SER A 35 2.34 -9.40 -7.64
N SER A 36 1.43 -8.41 -7.79
CA SER A 36 1.77 -7.04 -8.16
C SER A 36 2.13 -6.13 -6.97
N LEU A 37 2.04 -6.63 -5.73
CA LEU A 37 2.36 -5.88 -4.52
C LEU A 37 3.84 -6.00 -4.16
N PHE A 38 4.56 -4.89 -4.18
CA PHE A 38 5.97 -4.83 -3.77
C PHE A 38 6.09 -4.20 -2.39
N LEU A 39 6.75 -4.89 -1.46
CA LEU A 39 7.02 -4.36 -0.11
C LEU A 39 8.09 -3.28 -0.18
N ILE A 40 7.74 -2.06 0.19
CA ILE A 40 8.63 -0.89 0.12
C ILE A 40 9.26 -0.58 1.46
N ALA A 41 8.50 -0.69 2.54
CA ALA A 41 8.99 -0.41 3.88
C ALA A 41 8.17 -1.15 4.94
N ARG A 42 8.75 -1.32 6.13
CA ARG A 42 8.06 -1.71 7.35
C ARG A 42 8.31 -0.67 8.43
N ALA A 43 7.31 -0.36 9.24
CA ALA A 43 7.47 0.57 10.34
C ALA A 43 6.70 0.11 11.58
N ILE A 44 7.30 0.28 12.76
CA ILE A 44 6.61 0.04 14.04
C ILE A 44 6.44 1.36 14.77
N THR A 45 5.21 1.63 15.21
CA THR A 45 4.87 2.81 16.00
C THR A 45 5.77 2.90 17.25
N PRO A 46 6.28 4.10 17.61
CA PRO A 46 7.10 4.31 18.78
C PRO A 46 6.46 3.77 20.07
N PRO A 47 7.28 3.33 21.06
CA PRO A 47 6.81 3.06 22.41
C PRO A 47 6.12 4.28 23.03
N GLY A 48 5.21 4.05 23.98
CA GLY A 48 4.50 5.11 24.69
C GLY A 48 3.27 5.67 23.97
N ARG A 49 2.95 5.19 22.77
CA ARG A 49 1.68 5.52 22.10
C ARG A 49 0.54 4.59 22.58
N VAL A 50 -0.67 5.15 22.72
CA VAL A 50 -1.87 4.41 23.16
C VAL A 50 -2.17 3.23 22.23
N ARG A 51 -1.99 3.43 20.92
CA ARG A 51 -2.08 2.37 19.90
C ARG A 51 -0.77 2.28 19.15
N ARG A 52 -0.32 1.03 18.94
CA ARG A 52 0.90 0.75 18.19
C ARG A 52 0.56 -0.19 17.03
N PHE A 53 1.15 0.09 15.90
CA PHE A 53 0.97 -0.67 14.67
C PHE A 53 2.32 -1.17 14.18
N ASP A 54 2.33 -2.36 13.62
CA ASP A 54 3.40 -2.91 12.79
C ASP A 54 2.89 -2.84 11.34
N THR A 55 3.28 -1.78 10.65
CA THR A 55 2.77 -1.45 9.33
C THR A 55 3.74 -1.88 8.25
N ARG A 56 3.24 -2.61 7.25
CA ARG A 56 3.94 -2.94 6.02
C ARG A 56 3.38 -2.06 4.92
N PHE A 57 4.26 -1.35 4.23
CA PHE A 57 3.92 -0.46 3.13
C PHE A 57 4.20 -1.16 1.80
N PHE A 58 3.16 -1.36 1.03
CA PHE A 58 3.23 -1.94 -0.30
C PHE A 58 2.95 -0.89 -1.37
N THR A 59 3.50 -1.11 -2.55
CA THR A 59 3.15 -0.40 -3.77
C THR A 59 2.75 -1.41 -4.85
N ALA A 60 1.96 -0.95 -5.80
CA ALA A 60 1.63 -1.66 -7.02
C ALA A 60 1.61 -0.68 -8.19
N ASP A 61 1.89 -1.16 -9.40
CA ASP A 61 1.65 -0.37 -10.60
C ASP A 61 0.14 -0.21 -10.82
N ALA A 62 -0.30 0.97 -11.23
CA ALA A 62 -1.72 1.25 -11.49
C ALA A 62 -2.32 0.37 -12.58
N SER A 63 -1.49 -0.12 -13.52
CA SER A 63 -1.92 -1.06 -14.56
C SER A 63 -2.36 -2.42 -14.02
N SER A 64 -2.01 -2.78 -12.79
CA SER A 64 -2.45 -4.00 -12.12
C SER A 64 -3.85 -3.88 -11.47
N ILE A 65 -4.47 -2.69 -11.51
CA ILE A 65 -5.85 -2.50 -11.08
C ILE A 65 -6.77 -3.13 -12.11
N ALA A 66 -7.33 -4.29 -11.79
CA ALA A 66 -8.18 -5.06 -12.71
C ALA A 66 -9.64 -4.59 -12.71
N HIS A 67 -10.09 -3.97 -11.63
CA HIS A 67 -11.46 -3.48 -11.47
C HIS A 67 -11.52 -2.35 -10.44
N ARG A 68 -12.51 -1.48 -10.58
CA ARG A 68 -12.86 -0.44 -9.61
C ARG A 68 -14.29 -0.61 -9.18
N VAL A 69 -14.52 -0.70 -7.87
CA VAL A 69 -15.85 -0.70 -7.27
C VAL A 69 -16.28 0.74 -7.06
N GLU A 70 -17.38 1.13 -7.69
CA GLU A 70 -17.91 2.47 -7.56
C GLU A 70 -18.60 2.68 -6.20
N GLY A 71 -18.65 3.93 -5.74
CA GLY A 71 -19.35 4.33 -4.52
C GLY A 71 -18.69 3.93 -3.21
N VAL A 72 -17.47 3.42 -3.22
CA VAL A 72 -16.70 3.10 -1.99
C VAL A 72 -16.18 4.36 -1.33
N ILE A 73 -15.78 5.34 -2.11
CA ILE A 73 -15.27 6.63 -1.64
C ILE A 73 -16.37 7.66 -1.73
N HIS A 74 -16.78 8.22 -0.59
CA HIS A 74 -17.84 9.22 -0.49
C HIS A 74 -17.69 10.00 0.84
N ALA A 75 -18.48 11.06 1.00
CA ALA A 75 -18.35 11.99 2.13
C ALA A 75 -18.45 11.34 3.53
N ASP A 76 -19.19 10.24 3.67
CA ASP A 76 -19.39 9.52 4.93
C ASP A 76 -18.55 8.24 5.03
N ALA A 77 -17.67 7.96 4.05
CA ALA A 77 -16.77 6.82 4.07
C ALA A 77 -15.49 7.11 4.86
N GLU A 78 -14.70 6.07 5.15
CA GLU A 78 -13.40 6.22 5.78
C GLU A 78 -12.44 7.05 4.92
N LEU A 79 -12.50 6.87 3.59
CA LEU A 79 -11.81 7.71 2.60
C LEU A 79 -12.85 8.55 1.84
N VAL A 80 -12.70 9.86 1.93
CA VAL A 80 -13.62 10.81 1.30
C VAL A 80 -13.22 11.22 -0.11
N GLU A 81 -11.94 11.05 -0.44
CA GLU A 81 -11.37 11.42 -1.72
C GLU A 81 -10.20 10.50 -2.10
N LEU A 82 -10.04 10.24 -3.38
CA LEU A 82 -8.88 9.58 -3.96
C LEU A 82 -8.29 10.48 -5.05
N VAL A 83 -7.07 10.94 -4.82
CA VAL A 83 -6.36 11.81 -5.75
C VAL A 83 -5.07 11.15 -6.24
N TRP A 84 -4.73 11.39 -7.50
CA TRP A 84 -3.44 11.02 -8.06
C TRP A 84 -2.50 12.22 -7.97
N VAL A 85 -1.35 12.03 -7.36
CA VAL A 85 -0.33 13.07 -7.19
C VAL A 85 1.01 12.56 -7.66
N GLU A 86 1.83 13.48 -8.18
CA GLU A 86 3.23 13.19 -8.51
C GLU A 86 4.04 12.99 -7.24
N ILE A 87 4.90 11.96 -7.22
CA ILE A 87 5.81 11.72 -6.08
C ILE A 87 6.75 12.94 -5.95
N GLY A 88 6.88 13.45 -4.72
CA GLY A 88 7.67 14.67 -4.45
C GLY A 88 6.91 15.98 -4.67
N SER A 89 5.66 15.95 -5.11
CA SER A 89 4.85 17.14 -5.30
C SER A 89 4.43 17.83 -4.00
N GLN A 90 4.04 19.10 -4.06
CA GLN A 90 3.60 19.91 -2.91
C GLN A 90 2.45 19.28 -2.09
N PRO A 91 1.43 18.66 -2.66
CA PRO A 91 0.39 17.99 -1.88
C PRO A 91 0.90 16.95 -0.90
N LEU A 92 2.08 16.37 -1.16
CA LEU A 92 2.75 15.41 -0.27
C LEU A 92 3.62 16.10 0.80
N ALA A 93 3.82 17.41 0.74
CA ALA A 93 4.62 18.16 1.72
C ALA A 93 4.03 18.09 3.13
N ASP A 94 2.71 18.03 3.26
CA ASP A 94 1.98 17.94 4.53
C ASP A 94 1.74 16.49 4.98
N ALA A 95 2.16 15.49 4.20
CA ALA A 95 2.02 14.10 4.57
C ALA A 95 2.82 13.76 5.85
N HIS A 96 2.34 12.78 6.60
CA HIS A 96 3.01 12.29 7.81
C HIS A 96 4.47 11.89 7.49
N ALA A 97 5.40 12.17 8.43
CA ALA A 97 6.84 11.95 8.23
C ALA A 97 7.17 10.52 7.77
N MET A 98 6.46 9.50 8.28
CA MET A 98 6.66 8.12 7.84
C MET A 98 6.25 7.92 6.38
N THR A 99 5.13 8.51 5.95
CA THR A 99 4.67 8.48 4.54
C THR A 99 5.73 9.10 3.62
N LYS A 100 6.32 10.24 4.01
CA LYS A 100 7.42 10.86 3.26
C LYS A 100 8.63 9.94 3.12
N ASN A 101 9.02 9.24 4.21
CA ASN A 101 10.14 8.29 4.16
C ASN A 101 9.85 7.10 3.23
N VAL A 102 8.61 6.60 3.23
CA VAL A 102 8.19 5.51 2.34
C VAL A 102 8.19 5.97 0.88
N LEU A 103 7.67 7.16 0.59
CA LEU A 103 7.66 7.72 -0.76
C LEU A 103 9.06 8.02 -1.28
N ALA A 104 9.96 8.54 -0.43
CA ALA A 104 11.36 8.74 -0.79
C ALA A 104 12.07 7.41 -1.11
N GLU A 105 11.76 6.34 -0.38
CA GLU A 105 12.28 5.00 -0.68
C GLU A 105 11.72 4.45 -2.00
N LEU A 106 10.43 4.66 -2.27
CA LEU A 106 9.81 4.28 -3.54
C LEU A 106 10.47 5.01 -4.71
N ASP A 107 10.60 6.33 -4.62
CA ASP A 107 11.24 7.17 -5.64
C ASP A 107 12.67 6.70 -5.94
N ARG A 108 13.47 6.47 -4.88
CA ARG A 108 14.82 5.92 -5.01
C ARG A 108 14.86 4.58 -5.74
N ARG A 109 13.91 3.67 -5.46
CA ARG A 109 13.84 2.36 -6.12
C ARG A 109 13.47 2.50 -7.59
N LEU A 110 12.48 3.33 -7.90
CA LEU A 110 12.05 3.57 -9.28
C LEU A 110 13.19 4.18 -10.12
N ALA A 111 14.02 5.05 -9.53
CA ALA A 111 15.19 5.62 -10.19
C ALA A 111 16.30 4.58 -10.47
N THR A 112 16.36 3.46 -9.72
CA THR A 112 17.37 2.42 -9.89
C THR A 112 16.95 1.28 -10.81
N GLY A 113 15.68 1.19 -11.17
CA GLY A 113 15.16 0.16 -12.07
C GLY A 113 13.80 -0.40 -11.65
N PRO A 114 13.37 -1.52 -12.21
CA PRO A 114 12.09 -2.14 -11.91
C PRO A 114 12.03 -2.62 -10.45
N LEU A 115 10.84 -2.57 -9.86
CA LEU A 115 10.60 -3.09 -8.52
C LEU A 115 10.80 -4.61 -8.48
N ARG A 116 11.34 -5.10 -7.36
CA ARG A 116 11.68 -6.51 -7.16
C ARG A 116 11.15 -7.00 -5.81
N HIS A 117 10.65 -8.23 -5.77
CA HIS A 117 10.14 -8.86 -4.53
C HIS A 117 11.25 -9.24 -3.55
N ASP A 118 12.45 -9.52 -4.05
CA ASP A 118 13.64 -9.88 -3.26
C ASP A 118 14.49 -8.66 -2.86
N ALA A 119 14.01 -7.44 -3.11
CA ALA A 119 14.74 -6.24 -2.72
C ALA A 119 14.76 -6.09 -1.19
N ALA A 120 15.91 -5.70 -0.67
CA ALA A 120 16.07 -5.35 0.75
C ALA A 120 15.09 -4.24 1.17
N VAL A 121 14.46 -4.38 2.33
CA VAL A 121 13.36 -3.50 2.77
C VAL A 121 13.78 -2.71 4.01
N PRO A 122 13.70 -1.36 3.99
CA PRO A 122 13.94 -0.56 5.17
C PRO A 122 12.91 -0.84 6.27
N PHE A 123 13.39 -1.00 7.48
CA PHE A 123 12.60 -1.21 8.67
C PHE A 123 12.81 -0.04 9.63
N PHE A 124 11.76 0.76 9.81
CA PHE A 124 11.76 1.91 10.70
C PHE A 124 11.19 1.51 12.06
N HIS A 125 11.97 1.67 13.11
CA HIS A 125 11.54 1.38 14.48
C HIS A 125 12.20 2.35 15.48
N PHE A 126 11.78 2.29 16.72
CA PHE A 126 12.33 3.14 17.80
C PHE A 126 13.13 2.28 18.78
N TYR A 127 14.35 2.70 19.02
CA TYR A 127 15.22 2.15 20.05
C TYR A 127 15.92 3.28 20.80
N GLY A 128 15.95 3.23 22.14
CA GLY A 128 16.57 4.28 22.96
C GLY A 128 15.96 5.68 22.75
N GLY A 129 14.66 5.78 22.45
CA GLY A 129 13.98 7.06 22.19
C GLY A 129 14.25 7.70 20.84
N LYS A 130 15.01 7.04 19.96
CA LYS A 130 15.36 7.53 18.62
C LYS A 130 14.81 6.59 17.54
N MET A 131 14.43 7.17 16.41
CA MET A 131 14.09 6.38 15.23
C MET A 131 15.36 5.76 14.65
N GLN A 132 15.30 4.45 14.41
CA GLN A 132 16.33 3.65 13.76
C GLN A 132 15.81 3.19 12.40
N LYS A 133 16.73 2.97 11.46
CA LYS A 133 16.45 2.39 10.16
C LYS A 133 17.37 1.19 9.97
N ASP A 134 16.81 0.00 10.07
CA ASP A 134 17.47 -1.26 9.73
C ASP A 134 17.06 -1.72 8.33
N VAL A 135 17.61 -2.83 7.88
CA VAL A 135 17.30 -3.45 6.59
C VAL A 135 16.86 -4.89 6.81
N LEU A 136 15.74 -5.27 6.22
CA LEU A 136 15.20 -6.63 6.23
C LEU A 136 15.46 -7.29 4.87
N GLY A 137 15.79 -8.58 4.86
CA GLY A 137 15.91 -9.36 3.63
C GLY A 137 17.18 -9.09 2.83
N ALA A 138 18.29 -8.84 3.52
CA ALA A 138 19.61 -8.80 2.90
C ALA A 138 20.24 -10.19 2.92
#